data_1a8c37594b6649db06382c02b9b59648
#
_entry.id   1a8c37594b6649db06382c02b9b59648
#
_cell.length_a   1.000
_cell.length_b   1.000
_cell.length_c   1.000
_cell.angle_alpha   90.00
_cell.angle_beta   90.00
_cell.angle_gamma   90.00
#
_symmetry.space_group_name_H-M   'P 1'
#
loop_
_entity.id
_entity.type
_entity.pdbx_description
1 polymer ?
#
loop_
_entity_poly.entity_id
_entity_poly.type
_entity_poly.pdbx_seq_one_letter_code
_entity_poly.pdbx_strand_id
1 'polypeptide(L)'
;MRKRWGIWVLFILGFLCCCLPLLAHLYSQKEQEKVIATYQKTIQEKKLDVKELRKQAEHYNSILYQTNGATLSGEDALLLGDASYASLLDTTGTGVMGSLDIPKIGVELPIYHGTSEEVLSKGIGHLQGSSLPVGGESTHSILTGHRGLPQSKLLTRLDEMEKGDYFFFHVLNETLAYQVTEIQVVKPEEAVSYTHLRA
;
A
#
# COMPACT_ATOMS: atom_id res chain seq x y z
N MET A 1 36.25 -39.33 15.89
CA MET A 1 35.10 -38.50 16.40
C MET A 1 35.05 -37.07 15.87
N ARG A 2 36.16 -36.36 15.68
CA ARG A 2 36.19 -34.94 15.17
C ARG A 2 35.57 -34.72 13.80
N LYS A 3 35.70 -35.66 12.82
CA LYS A 3 35.12 -35.52 11.47
C LYS A 3 33.59 -35.55 11.45
N ARG A 4 32.94 -36.28 12.32
CA ARG A 4 31.47 -36.39 12.39
C ARG A 4 30.86 -35.11 12.97
N TRP A 5 31.56 -34.43 13.87
CA TRP A 5 31.09 -33.17 14.46
C TRP A 5 31.05 -32.02 13.43
N GLY A 6 32.03 -31.96 12.51
CA GLY A 6 32.04 -31.01 11.41
C GLY A 6 30.84 -31.14 10.46
N ILE A 7 30.39 -32.40 10.24
CA ILE A 7 29.20 -32.66 9.39
C ILE A 7 27.93 -32.12 10.06
N TRP A 8 27.78 -32.32 11.38
CA TRP A 8 26.65 -31.81 12.13
C TRP A 8 26.63 -30.28 12.21
N VAL A 9 27.79 -29.63 12.33
CA VAL A 9 27.90 -28.17 12.30
C VAL A 9 27.48 -27.62 10.94
N LEU A 10 27.95 -28.24 9.85
CA LEU A 10 27.54 -27.86 8.48
C LEU A 10 26.03 -28.05 8.25
N PHE A 11 25.48 -29.15 8.75
CA PHE A 11 24.05 -29.42 8.64
C PHE A 11 23.22 -28.40 9.41
N ILE A 12 23.60 -28.05 10.64
CA ILE A 12 22.94 -27.04 11.47
C ILE A 12 23.02 -25.66 10.80
N LEU A 13 24.20 -25.31 10.26
CA LEU A 13 24.39 -24.03 9.57
C LEU A 13 23.51 -23.94 8.31
N GLY A 14 23.45 -25.00 7.51
CA GLY A 14 22.58 -25.08 6.34
C GLY A 14 21.10 -25.01 6.72
N PHE A 15 20.69 -25.71 7.76
CA PHE A 15 19.32 -25.65 8.28
C PHE A 15 18.97 -24.24 8.77
N LEU A 16 19.88 -23.58 9.51
CA LEU A 16 19.69 -22.18 9.94
C LEU A 16 19.51 -21.24 8.74
N CYS A 17 20.36 -21.38 7.72
CA CYS A 17 20.24 -20.59 6.47
C CYS A 17 18.88 -20.79 5.80
N CYS A 18 18.34 -22.00 5.77
CA CYS A 18 17.01 -22.26 5.22
C CYS A 18 15.88 -21.69 6.07
N CYS A 19 16.07 -21.58 7.39
CA CYS A 19 15.04 -21.02 8.29
C CYS A 19 14.99 -19.48 8.26
N LEU A 20 16.08 -18.79 7.93
CA LEU A 20 16.16 -17.33 7.95
C LEU A 20 15.08 -16.65 7.09
N PRO A 21 14.84 -17.03 5.82
CA PRO A 21 13.79 -16.41 5.01
C PRO A 21 12.39 -16.60 5.60
N LEU A 22 12.12 -17.78 6.18
CA LEU A 22 10.84 -18.07 6.81
C LEU A 22 10.60 -17.19 8.05
N LEU A 23 11.62 -17.05 8.90
CA LEU A 23 11.56 -16.19 10.07
C LEU A 23 11.41 -14.71 9.69
N ALA A 24 12.15 -14.26 8.66
CA ALA A 24 12.03 -12.90 8.14
C ALA A 24 10.63 -12.62 7.60
N HIS A 25 10.04 -13.57 6.89
CA HIS A 25 8.67 -13.46 6.40
C HIS A 25 7.64 -13.36 7.55
N LEU A 26 7.73 -14.23 8.55
CA LEU A 26 6.84 -14.18 9.73
C LEU A 26 6.99 -12.87 10.50
N TYR A 27 8.21 -12.34 10.59
CA TYR A 27 8.47 -11.04 11.21
C TYR A 27 7.82 -9.90 10.41
N SER A 28 8.01 -9.90 9.08
CA SER A 28 7.40 -8.89 8.19
C SER A 28 5.88 -8.87 8.28
N GLN A 29 5.22 -10.05 8.28
CA GLN A 29 3.77 -10.14 8.47
C GLN A 29 3.31 -9.52 9.80
N LYS A 30 3.97 -9.87 10.90
CA LYS A 30 3.62 -9.32 12.22
C LYS A 30 3.79 -7.81 12.29
N GLU A 31 4.82 -7.26 11.65
CA GLU A 31 4.99 -5.80 11.60
C GLU A 31 3.89 -5.13 10.77
N GLN A 32 3.48 -5.72 9.65
CA GLN A 32 2.37 -5.21 8.83
C GLN A 32 1.04 -5.24 9.61
N GLU A 33 0.71 -6.36 10.25
CA GLU A 33 -0.47 -6.49 11.12
C GLU A 33 -0.47 -5.47 12.25
N LYS A 34 0.68 -5.26 12.89
CA LYS A 34 0.83 -4.26 13.97
C LYS A 34 0.63 -2.83 13.48
N VAL A 35 1.15 -2.50 12.31
CA VAL A 35 0.96 -1.18 11.69
C VAL A 35 -0.52 -0.93 11.41
N ILE A 36 -1.21 -1.89 10.78
CA ILE A 36 -2.64 -1.81 10.48
C ILE A 36 -3.46 -1.69 11.77
N ALA A 37 -3.18 -2.54 12.76
CA ALA A 37 -3.86 -2.48 14.05
C ALA A 37 -3.65 -1.14 14.77
N THR A 38 -2.43 -0.58 14.69
CA THR A 38 -2.12 0.73 15.27
C THR A 38 -2.91 1.85 14.57
N TYR A 39 -3.01 1.81 13.24
CA TYR A 39 -3.80 2.75 12.45
C TYR A 39 -5.28 2.68 12.85
N GLN A 40 -5.89 1.51 12.85
CA GLN A 40 -7.29 1.29 13.21
C GLN A 40 -7.57 1.73 14.66
N LYS A 41 -6.71 1.36 15.60
CA LYS A 41 -6.81 1.76 17.01
C LYS A 41 -6.75 3.28 17.18
N THR A 42 -5.84 3.94 16.47
CA THR A 42 -5.69 5.40 16.52
C THR A 42 -6.98 6.11 16.08
N ILE A 43 -7.62 5.63 15.02
CA ILE A 43 -8.89 6.18 14.54
C ILE A 43 -9.99 6.02 15.59
N GLN A 44 -10.06 4.87 16.25
CA GLN A 44 -11.09 4.59 17.27
C GLN A 44 -10.87 5.37 18.56
N GLU A 45 -9.64 5.47 19.06
CA GLU A 45 -9.33 6.02 20.38
C GLU A 45 -9.18 7.54 20.40
N LYS A 46 -8.60 8.15 19.36
CA LYS A 46 -8.29 9.59 19.34
C LYS A 46 -9.49 10.50 19.08
N LYS A 47 -10.72 9.97 18.91
CA LYS A 47 -11.91 10.75 18.54
C LYS A 47 -11.63 11.75 17.40
N LEU A 48 -10.88 11.30 16.41
CA LEU A 48 -10.53 12.12 15.25
C LEU A 48 -11.79 12.56 14.53
N ASP A 49 -11.79 13.77 14.03
CA ASP A 49 -12.84 14.19 13.10
C ASP A 49 -12.65 13.52 11.73
N VAL A 50 -13.11 12.27 11.68
CA VAL A 50 -13.00 11.43 10.47
C VAL A 50 -13.70 12.10 9.28
N LYS A 51 -14.78 12.86 9.52
CA LYS A 51 -15.50 13.57 8.46
C LYS A 51 -14.64 14.69 7.87
N GLU A 52 -13.94 15.43 8.71
CA GLU A 52 -13.05 16.48 8.24
C GLU A 52 -11.83 15.90 7.50
N LEU A 53 -11.21 14.83 8.01
CA LEU A 53 -10.12 14.14 7.32
C LEU A 53 -10.54 13.62 5.95
N ARG A 54 -11.73 13.04 5.86
CA ARG A 54 -12.29 12.59 4.59
C ARG A 54 -12.53 13.74 3.63
N LYS A 55 -13.12 14.83 4.12
CA LYS A 55 -13.40 16.04 3.32
C LYS A 55 -12.11 16.65 2.75
N GLN A 56 -11.03 16.64 3.52
CA GLN A 56 -9.73 17.12 3.05
C GLN A 56 -9.18 16.22 1.92
N ALA A 57 -9.32 14.89 2.06
CA ALA A 57 -8.92 13.95 1.02
C ALA A 57 -9.80 14.08 -0.26
N GLU A 58 -11.10 14.26 -0.09
CA GLU A 58 -12.03 14.51 -1.22
C GLU A 58 -11.73 15.84 -1.92
N HIS A 59 -11.37 16.87 -1.15
CA HIS A 59 -10.96 18.17 -1.71
C HIS A 59 -9.67 18.04 -2.53
N TYR A 60 -8.65 17.32 -2.00
CA TYR A 60 -7.45 16.99 -2.77
C TYR A 60 -7.80 16.29 -4.08
N ASN A 61 -8.68 15.28 -4.06
CA ASN A 61 -9.12 14.55 -5.25
C ASN A 61 -9.84 15.47 -6.25
N SER A 62 -10.67 16.40 -5.76
CA SER A 62 -11.39 17.34 -6.61
C SER A 62 -10.46 18.31 -7.34
N ILE A 63 -9.41 18.79 -6.67
CA ILE A 63 -8.39 19.64 -7.29
C ILE A 63 -7.64 18.87 -8.39
N LEU A 64 -7.21 17.65 -8.10
CA LEU A 64 -6.56 16.79 -9.12
C LEU A 64 -7.43 16.59 -10.35
N TYR A 65 -8.72 16.37 -10.16
CA TYR A 65 -9.67 16.20 -11.28
C TYR A 65 -9.83 17.49 -12.10
N GLN A 66 -9.98 18.63 -11.45
CA GLN A 66 -10.19 19.94 -12.11
C GLN A 66 -8.94 20.41 -12.86
N THR A 67 -7.77 20.14 -12.33
CA THR A 67 -6.52 20.64 -12.89
C THR A 67 -6.01 19.86 -14.07
N ASN A 68 -6.35 18.57 -14.16
CA ASN A 68 -6.05 17.74 -15.33
C ASN A 68 -4.63 17.95 -15.91
N GLY A 69 -3.63 18.13 -15.05
CA GLY A 69 -2.26 18.43 -15.46
C GLY A 69 -1.97 19.89 -15.81
N ALA A 70 -2.89 20.80 -15.57
CA ALA A 70 -2.63 22.24 -15.71
C ALA A 70 -1.66 22.74 -14.64
N THR A 71 -0.91 23.79 -14.94
CA THR A 71 -0.04 24.44 -13.96
C THR A 71 -0.89 25.11 -12.89
N LEU A 72 -0.75 24.64 -11.66
CA LEU A 72 -1.43 25.17 -10.49
C LEU A 72 -0.73 26.42 -9.95
N SER A 73 -1.52 27.30 -9.34
CA SER A 73 -1.01 28.47 -8.63
C SER A 73 -1.79 28.67 -7.31
N GLY A 74 -1.15 29.31 -6.34
CA GLY A 74 -1.81 29.65 -5.08
C GLY A 74 -2.01 28.46 -4.15
N GLU A 75 -3.18 28.45 -3.47
CA GLU A 75 -3.51 27.44 -2.43
C GLU A 75 -3.60 26.01 -2.98
N ASP A 76 -4.09 25.85 -4.21
CA ASP A 76 -4.21 24.53 -4.84
C ASP A 76 -2.84 23.90 -5.10
N ALA A 77 -1.84 24.69 -5.51
CA ALA A 77 -0.47 24.23 -5.67
C ALA A 77 0.14 23.79 -4.33
N LEU A 78 -0.19 24.52 -3.24
CA LEU A 78 0.25 24.15 -1.89
C LEU A 78 -0.40 22.85 -1.40
N LEU A 79 -1.69 22.65 -1.70
CA LEU A 79 -2.41 21.46 -1.29
C LEU A 79 -1.90 20.20 -2.00
N LEU A 80 -1.50 20.31 -3.26
CA LEU A 80 -0.90 19.20 -4.02
C LEU A 80 0.60 19.02 -3.74
N GLY A 81 1.21 19.91 -2.98
CA GLY A 81 2.62 19.83 -2.62
C GLY A 81 2.92 18.66 -1.67
N ASP A 82 4.18 18.24 -1.66
CA ASP A 82 4.65 17.04 -0.92
C ASP A 82 4.27 17.05 0.56
N ALA A 83 4.43 18.17 1.25
CA ALA A 83 4.15 18.29 2.68
C ALA A 83 2.65 18.16 2.99
N SER A 84 1.79 18.76 2.18
CA SER A 84 0.33 18.64 2.33
C SER A 84 -0.13 17.22 2.01
N TYR A 85 0.30 16.67 0.88
CA TYR A 85 -0.01 15.30 0.51
C TYR A 85 0.37 14.30 1.60
N ALA A 86 1.58 14.41 2.16
CA ALA A 86 2.07 13.49 3.18
C ALA A 86 1.29 13.56 4.51
N SER A 87 0.55 14.65 4.75
CA SER A 87 -0.26 14.82 5.96
C SER A 87 -1.70 14.30 5.80
N LEU A 88 -2.20 14.16 4.56
CA LEU A 88 -3.56 13.70 4.31
C LEU A 88 -3.72 12.23 4.69
N LEU A 89 -4.77 11.92 5.46
CA LEU A 89 -5.07 10.56 5.96
C LEU A 89 -4.03 9.96 6.91
N ASP A 90 -2.87 10.62 7.16
CA ASP A 90 -1.88 10.13 8.13
C ASP A 90 -2.28 10.48 9.57
N THR A 91 -3.08 9.60 10.16
CA THR A 91 -3.57 9.77 11.54
C THR A 91 -2.56 9.35 12.61
N THR A 92 -1.52 8.66 12.21
CA THR A 92 -0.52 8.05 13.11
C THR A 92 0.82 8.76 13.10
N GLY A 93 1.12 9.58 12.10
CA GLY A 93 2.43 10.18 11.87
C GLY A 93 3.45 9.19 11.29
N THR A 94 2.99 8.07 10.74
CA THR A 94 3.85 7.00 10.18
C THR A 94 3.78 6.89 8.66
N GLY A 95 3.04 7.80 8.01
CA GLY A 95 2.82 7.80 6.57
C GLY A 95 1.78 6.78 6.10
N VAL A 96 1.05 6.13 7.01
CA VAL A 96 0.00 5.15 6.68
C VAL A 96 -1.32 5.85 6.48
N MET A 97 -1.97 5.61 5.35
CA MET A 97 -3.29 6.17 5.00
C MET A 97 -4.44 5.16 5.06
N GLY A 98 -4.13 3.87 5.20
CA GLY A 98 -5.12 2.80 5.22
C GLY A 98 -4.51 1.42 5.03
N SER A 99 -5.34 0.44 4.70
CA SER A 99 -4.88 -0.90 4.30
C SER A 99 -5.62 -1.42 3.07
N LEU A 100 -4.92 -2.27 2.30
CA LEU A 100 -5.45 -3.05 1.19
C LEU A 100 -5.65 -4.49 1.64
N ASP A 101 -6.89 -4.99 1.54
CA ASP A 101 -7.23 -6.38 1.81
C ASP A 101 -7.66 -7.09 0.51
N ILE A 102 -7.02 -8.22 0.21
CA ILE A 102 -7.32 -9.08 -0.95
C ILE A 102 -7.58 -10.50 -0.44
N PRO A 103 -8.82 -10.83 -0.02
CA PRO A 103 -9.13 -12.09 0.64
C PRO A 103 -8.81 -13.33 -0.19
N LYS A 104 -9.01 -13.29 -1.52
CA LYS A 104 -8.75 -14.43 -2.42
C LYS A 104 -7.32 -14.95 -2.31
N ILE A 105 -6.36 -14.06 -2.10
CA ILE A 105 -4.94 -14.41 -1.98
C ILE A 105 -4.41 -14.31 -0.55
N GLY A 106 -5.27 -13.98 0.42
CA GLY A 106 -4.93 -13.89 1.84
C GLY A 106 -3.89 -12.80 2.13
N VAL A 107 -4.07 -11.62 1.55
CA VAL A 107 -3.16 -10.47 1.68
C VAL A 107 -3.89 -9.32 2.34
N GLU A 108 -3.32 -8.81 3.44
CA GLU A 108 -3.68 -7.53 4.05
C GLU A 108 -2.40 -6.72 4.25
N LEU A 109 -2.30 -5.56 3.57
CA LEU A 109 -1.09 -4.74 3.53
C LEU A 109 -1.38 -3.28 3.85
N PRO A 110 -0.55 -2.59 4.64
CA PRO A 110 -0.67 -1.16 4.85
C PRO A 110 -0.40 -0.39 3.56
N ILE A 111 -1.17 0.69 3.35
CA ILE A 111 -0.98 1.64 2.26
C ILE A 111 -0.25 2.87 2.82
N TYR A 112 0.89 3.18 2.23
CA TYR A 112 1.73 4.32 2.61
C TYR A 112 1.70 5.42 1.56
N HIS A 113 2.06 6.64 1.98
CA HIS A 113 2.33 7.74 1.06
C HIS A 113 3.60 7.49 0.26
N GLY A 114 3.54 7.82 -1.04
CA GLY A 114 4.68 7.72 -1.95
C GLY A 114 5.02 6.29 -2.37
N THR A 115 6.03 6.20 -3.23
CA THR A 115 6.44 4.96 -3.90
C THR A 115 7.96 4.74 -3.82
N SER A 116 8.58 5.24 -2.75
CA SER A 116 10.01 5.00 -2.51
C SER A 116 10.28 3.52 -2.25
N GLU A 117 11.51 3.07 -2.51
CA GLU A 117 11.91 1.68 -2.24
C GLU A 117 11.71 1.30 -0.76
N GLU A 118 11.92 2.26 0.15
CA GLU A 118 11.64 2.06 1.56
C GLU A 118 10.16 1.73 1.82
N VAL A 119 9.24 2.45 1.17
CA VAL A 119 7.79 2.20 1.27
C VAL A 119 7.44 0.85 0.66
N LEU A 120 7.88 0.58 -0.56
CA LEU A 120 7.54 -0.64 -1.29
C LEU A 120 8.10 -1.91 -0.64
N SER A 121 9.15 -1.80 0.18
CA SER A 121 9.67 -2.92 0.97
C SER A 121 8.79 -3.30 2.15
N LYS A 122 7.92 -2.39 2.63
CA LYS A 122 7.08 -2.55 3.82
C LYS A 122 5.62 -2.88 3.49
N GLY A 123 5.11 -2.41 2.35
CA GLY A 123 3.71 -2.56 2.00
C GLY A 123 3.39 -2.01 0.61
N ILE A 124 2.24 -1.37 0.51
CA ILE A 124 1.75 -0.74 -0.72
C ILE A 124 2.05 0.75 -0.69
N GLY A 125 2.56 1.28 -1.78
CA GLY A 125 2.77 2.70 -1.98
C GLY A 125 1.63 3.34 -2.79
N HIS A 126 1.14 4.49 -2.35
CA HIS A 126 0.22 5.31 -3.12
C HIS A 126 1.00 6.32 -3.96
N LEU A 127 0.73 6.36 -5.27
CA LEU A 127 1.41 7.27 -6.17
C LEU A 127 0.88 8.70 -5.98
N GLN A 128 1.74 9.60 -5.53
CA GLN A 128 1.41 11.02 -5.44
C GLN A 128 1.01 11.58 -6.82
N GLY A 129 0.01 12.44 -6.85
CA GLY A 129 -0.56 12.96 -8.09
C GLY A 129 -1.67 12.07 -8.65
N SER A 130 -1.98 10.93 -8.00
CA SER A 130 -3.22 10.19 -8.20
C SER A 130 -4.21 10.47 -7.06
N SER A 131 -5.48 10.12 -7.25
CA SER A 131 -6.51 10.35 -6.23
C SER A 131 -6.23 9.53 -4.97
N LEU A 132 -6.42 10.13 -3.80
CA LEU A 132 -6.38 9.41 -2.53
C LEU A 132 -7.47 8.31 -2.49
N PRO A 133 -7.23 7.17 -1.83
CA PRO A 133 -8.09 5.99 -1.90
C PRO A 133 -9.32 6.10 -0.97
N VAL A 134 -10.06 7.20 -1.06
CA VAL A 134 -11.31 7.45 -0.30
C VAL A 134 -12.58 7.22 -1.13
N GLY A 135 -12.43 6.72 -2.36
CA GLY A 135 -13.54 6.54 -3.29
C GLY A 135 -14.05 7.88 -3.85
N GLY A 136 -15.20 7.81 -4.51
CA GLY A 136 -15.85 8.96 -5.12
C GLY A 136 -15.85 8.89 -6.65
N GLU A 137 -16.80 9.62 -7.26
CA GLU A 137 -16.88 9.72 -8.72
C GLU A 137 -15.66 10.46 -9.28
N SER A 138 -15.23 10.07 -10.48
CA SER A 138 -14.11 10.69 -11.18
C SER A 138 -12.78 10.65 -10.42
N THR A 139 -12.59 9.65 -9.55
CA THR A 139 -11.33 9.42 -8.84
C THR A 139 -10.57 8.25 -9.43
N HIS A 140 -9.25 8.37 -9.49
CA HIS A 140 -8.34 7.32 -9.95
C HIS A 140 -7.15 7.21 -8.98
N SER A 141 -7.21 6.27 -8.06
CA SER A 141 -6.14 5.99 -7.11
C SER A 141 -5.17 4.95 -7.67
N ILE A 142 -3.88 5.27 -7.67
CA ILE A 142 -2.83 4.38 -8.16
C ILE A 142 -2.05 3.84 -6.97
N LEU A 143 -2.15 2.54 -6.78
CA LEU A 143 -1.38 1.79 -5.78
C LEU A 143 -0.33 0.93 -6.46
N THR A 144 0.85 0.89 -5.89
CA THR A 144 1.95 0.05 -6.37
C THR A 144 2.56 -0.76 -5.23
N GLY A 145 3.10 -1.91 -5.56
CA GLY A 145 3.75 -2.78 -4.59
C GLY A 145 4.60 -3.84 -5.27
N HIS A 146 5.61 -4.32 -4.57
CA HIS A 146 6.39 -5.44 -5.06
C HIS A 146 5.55 -6.72 -5.15
N ARG A 147 5.72 -7.48 -6.20
CA ARG A 147 5.10 -8.80 -6.35
C ARG A 147 5.55 -9.75 -5.24
N GLY A 148 6.76 -9.56 -4.71
CA GLY A 148 7.29 -10.29 -3.58
C GLY A 148 8.77 -9.96 -3.37
N LEU A 149 9.21 -10.10 -2.13
CA LEU A 149 10.59 -9.91 -1.71
C LEU A 149 11.06 -11.15 -0.95
N PRO A 150 12.37 -11.42 -0.84
CA PRO A 150 12.87 -12.57 -0.09
C PRO A 150 12.37 -12.64 1.35
N GLN A 151 12.11 -11.48 1.97
CA GLN A 151 11.64 -11.33 3.34
C GLN A 151 10.13 -11.11 3.47
N SER A 152 9.40 -10.87 2.38
CA SER A 152 7.97 -10.56 2.43
C SER A 152 7.24 -11.01 1.17
N LYS A 153 6.11 -11.67 1.33
CA LYS A 153 5.32 -12.16 0.19
C LYS A 153 4.60 -11.04 -0.56
N LEU A 154 4.25 -9.95 0.13
CA LEU A 154 3.52 -8.82 -0.48
C LEU A 154 2.45 -9.29 -1.50
N LEU A 155 2.56 -8.86 -2.76
CA LEU A 155 1.63 -9.21 -3.84
C LEU A 155 2.07 -10.45 -4.65
N THR A 156 2.82 -11.41 -4.08
CA THR A 156 3.36 -12.58 -4.79
C THR A 156 2.30 -13.37 -5.55
N ARG A 157 1.09 -13.48 -4.99
CA ARG A 157 -0.03 -14.25 -5.54
C ARG A 157 -1.03 -13.39 -6.33
N LEU A 158 -0.66 -12.18 -6.72
CA LEU A 158 -1.57 -11.27 -7.44
C LEU A 158 -2.03 -11.85 -8.78
N ASP A 159 -1.25 -12.74 -9.38
CA ASP A 159 -1.58 -13.47 -10.60
C ASP A 159 -2.70 -14.52 -10.44
N GLU A 160 -3.12 -14.82 -9.21
CA GLU A 160 -4.28 -15.66 -8.93
C GLU A 160 -5.61 -14.89 -8.96
N MET A 161 -5.54 -13.55 -9.07
CA MET A 161 -6.73 -12.73 -9.21
C MET A 161 -7.36 -12.87 -10.60
N GLU A 162 -8.68 -12.81 -10.63
CA GLU A 162 -9.47 -12.91 -11.85
C GLU A 162 -10.45 -11.74 -11.96
N LYS A 163 -10.90 -11.46 -13.16
CA LYS A 163 -11.97 -10.48 -13.39
C LYS A 163 -13.22 -10.89 -12.64
N GLY A 164 -13.77 -9.95 -11.87
CA GLY A 164 -14.93 -10.17 -11.00
C GLY A 164 -14.58 -10.40 -9.54
N ASP A 165 -13.31 -10.67 -9.19
CA ASP A 165 -12.87 -10.79 -7.80
C ASP A 165 -12.97 -9.45 -7.07
N TYR A 166 -13.10 -9.53 -5.76
CA TYR A 166 -13.18 -8.35 -4.90
C TYR A 166 -11.89 -8.15 -4.11
N PHE A 167 -11.59 -6.88 -3.88
CA PHE A 167 -10.60 -6.42 -2.92
C PHE A 167 -11.15 -5.18 -2.18
N PHE A 168 -10.55 -4.86 -1.05
CA PHE A 168 -11.09 -3.84 -0.16
C PHE A 168 -10.01 -2.85 0.25
N PHE A 169 -10.40 -1.57 0.35
CA PHE A 169 -9.62 -0.56 1.03
C PHE A 169 -10.27 -0.22 2.35
N HIS A 170 -9.50 -0.31 3.42
CA HIS A 170 -9.89 0.15 4.75
C HIS A 170 -9.22 1.49 5.00
N VAL A 171 -9.97 2.56 4.90
CA VAL A 171 -9.47 3.93 5.04
C VAL A 171 -10.33 4.68 6.03
N LEU A 172 -9.71 5.30 7.03
CA LEU A 172 -10.41 5.90 8.16
C LEU A 172 -11.29 4.84 8.85
N ASN A 173 -12.60 5.08 8.94
CA ASN A 173 -13.57 4.14 9.51
C ASN A 173 -14.47 3.47 8.45
N GLU A 174 -14.04 3.49 7.19
CA GLU A 174 -14.81 2.96 6.06
C GLU A 174 -14.09 1.79 5.39
N THR A 175 -14.88 0.92 4.79
CA THR A 175 -14.43 -0.16 3.92
C THR A 175 -15.00 0.06 2.53
N LEU A 176 -14.13 0.29 1.57
CA LEU A 176 -14.48 0.48 0.17
C LEU A 176 -14.26 -0.84 -0.56
N ALA A 177 -15.32 -1.38 -1.17
CA ALA A 177 -15.25 -2.59 -1.96
C ALA A 177 -15.00 -2.27 -3.43
N TYR A 178 -14.00 -2.89 -4.02
CA TYR A 178 -13.65 -2.78 -5.43
C TYR A 178 -13.74 -4.14 -6.10
N GLN A 179 -14.11 -4.15 -7.36
CA GLN A 179 -14.15 -5.34 -8.18
C GLN A 179 -13.13 -5.26 -9.30
N VAL A 180 -12.38 -6.33 -9.51
CA VAL A 180 -11.43 -6.42 -10.62
C VAL A 180 -12.20 -6.41 -11.94
N THR A 181 -12.01 -5.38 -12.73
CA THR A 181 -12.62 -5.23 -14.06
C THR A 181 -11.71 -5.67 -15.19
N GLU A 182 -10.39 -5.50 -14.99
CA GLU A 182 -9.38 -5.83 -16.00
C GLU A 182 -8.06 -6.25 -15.33
N ILE A 183 -7.33 -7.14 -15.99
CA ILE A 183 -5.98 -7.56 -15.60
C ILE A 183 -5.12 -7.53 -16.85
N GLN A 184 -3.97 -6.86 -16.75
CA GLN A 184 -3.02 -6.73 -17.84
C GLN A 184 -1.60 -7.04 -17.35
N VAL A 185 -0.84 -7.72 -18.19
CA VAL A 185 0.61 -7.88 -17.98
C VAL A 185 1.31 -7.00 -19.01
N VAL A 186 2.00 -5.98 -18.52
CA VAL A 186 2.63 -4.96 -19.37
C VAL A 186 4.13 -4.93 -19.14
N LYS A 187 4.88 -4.44 -20.14
CA LYS A 187 6.31 -4.18 -19.98
C LYS A 187 6.51 -2.87 -19.18
N PRO A 188 7.67 -2.71 -18.51
CA PRO A 188 7.94 -1.50 -17.74
C PRO A 188 7.75 -0.20 -18.53
N GLU A 189 8.12 -0.19 -19.81
CA GLU A 189 8.01 0.98 -20.69
C GLU A 189 6.55 1.33 -21.00
N GLU A 190 5.66 0.34 -20.98
CA GLU A 190 4.23 0.50 -21.26
C GLU A 190 3.45 0.93 -19.99
N ALA A 191 3.96 0.62 -18.80
CA ALA A 191 3.31 0.91 -17.53
C ALA A 191 3.05 2.42 -17.33
N VAL A 192 3.91 3.28 -17.85
CA VAL A 192 3.79 4.74 -17.74
C VAL A 192 2.52 5.27 -18.42
N SER A 193 2.06 4.64 -19.51
CA SER A 193 0.86 5.08 -20.23
C SER A 193 -0.44 4.85 -19.44
N TYR A 194 -0.45 3.88 -18.53
CA TYR A 194 -1.64 3.55 -17.71
C TYR A 194 -1.83 4.50 -16.52
N THR A 195 -0.79 5.19 -16.09
CA THR A 195 -0.90 6.21 -15.01
C THR A 195 -1.65 7.46 -15.47
N HIS A 196 -1.88 7.61 -16.77
CA HIS A 196 -2.62 8.73 -17.35
C HIS A 196 -4.04 8.37 -17.82
N LEU A 197 -4.48 7.12 -17.62
CA LEU A 197 -5.86 6.73 -17.93
C LEU A 197 -6.81 7.34 -16.89
N ARG A 198 -7.76 8.11 -17.37
CA ARG A 198 -8.85 8.63 -16.54
C ARG A 198 -9.81 7.51 -16.15
N ALA A 199 -10.17 7.48 -14.89
CA ALA A 199 -11.34 6.75 -14.43
C ALA A 199 -12.63 7.42 -14.94
#